data_8fa10ee44fbf4b601dfa810d991b752a
#
_entry.id   8fa10ee44fbf4b601dfa810d991b752a
#
_cell.length_a   1.000
_cell.length_b   1.000
_cell.length_c   1.000
_cell.angle_alpha   90.00
_cell.angle_beta   90.00
_cell.angle_gamma   90.00
#
_symmetry.space_group_name_H-M   'P 1'
#
loop_
_entity.id
_entity.type
_entity.pdbx_description
1 polymer ?
#
loop_
_entity_poly.entity_id
_entity_poly.type
_entity_poly.pdbx_seq_one_letter_code
_entity_poly.pdbx_strand_id
1 'polypeptide(L)'
;MKIYDQHMHSHYSFDSEQPIKEYLLKAKEEGISHFILTEHLDVNYLDKGKDIVFDIDKENKELNELQKEFPSITILRGIEIGYKPNDINRIQNFIKGHHFDVINFSMHESDGIDYYFKEPFNEKGIDKVLDIYFSRQLEAVTNYDDFDVLCHIDYGFKTAYLIDNSLSINKYEKVLSQIMKTVIKKNKVLELNTKVQEFLPLEHTRYILNLYKKLGGQYITISSDAHKINRYRSSFDKYIPLIKEYGLKLVYFIDRKRNIFE
;
A
#
# COMPACT_ATOMS: atom_id res chain seq x y z
N MET A 1 -10.09 13.62 -14.65
CA MET A 1 -9.15 12.50 -14.96
C MET A 1 -9.69 11.21 -14.40
N LYS A 2 -9.57 10.06 -15.11
CA LYS A 2 -9.98 8.77 -14.54
C LYS A 2 -9.03 8.34 -13.42
N ILE A 3 -9.59 7.76 -12.35
CA ILE A 3 -8.83 7.24 -11.21
C ILE A 3 -7.97 6.06 -11.68
N TYR A 4 -6.67 6.13 -11.50
CA TYR A 4 -5.73 5.06 -11.81
C TYR A 4 -5.24 4.37 -10.54
N ASP A 5 -4.70 3.17 -10.71
CA ASP A 5 -4.15 2.36 -9.64
C ASP A 5 -2.80 2.91 -9.19
N GLN A 6 -2.57 2.99 -7.88
CA GLN A 6 -1.36 3.59 -7.32
C GLN A 6 -0.54 2.62 -6.47
N HIS A 7 -0.89 1.32 -6.54
CA HIS A 7 -0.18 0.26 -5.85
C HIS A 7 -0.31 -1.02 -6.67
N MET A 8 0.73 -1.34 -7.42
CA MET A 8 0.78 -2.51 -8.31
C MET A 8 2.21 -3.01 -8.44
N HIS A 9 2.33 -4.30 -8.74
CA HIS A 9 3.59 -5.02 -8.86
C HIS A 9 3.73 -5.66 -10.24
N SER A 10 4.95 -5.64 -10.77
CA SER A 10 5.28 -6.30 -12.03
C SER A 10 6.27 -7.45 -11.81
N HIS A 11 6.78 -7.99 -12.91
CA HIS A 11 7.82 -9.03 -12.89
C HIS A 11 9.15 -8.58 -12.25
N TYR A 12 9.26 -7.32 -11.80
CA TYR A 12 10.38 -6.84 -11.00
C TYR A 12 10.19 -7.12 -9.51
N SER A 13 8.96 -7.28 -9.01
CA SER A 13 8.68 -7.76 -7.66
C SER A 13 8.86 -9.26 -7.56
N PHE A 14 9.37 -9.72 -6.42
CA PHE A 14 9.73 -11.14 -6.18
C PHE A 14 8.54 -12.11 -6.25
N ASP A 15 7.32 -11.60 -6.10
CA ASP A 15 6.05 -12.36 -6.00
C ASP A 15 5.09 -12.09 -7.17
N SER A 16 5.58 -11.43 -8.22
CA SER A 16 4.82 -11.17 -9.44
C SER A 16 5.62 -11.58 -10.70
N GLU A 17 4.92 -12.16 -11.67
CA GLU A 17 5.46 -12.44 -13.02
C GLU A 17 4.78 -11.58 -14.09
N GLN A 18 4.01 -10.55 -13.68
CA GLN A 18 3.16 -9.78 -14.56
C GLN A 18 3.99 -8.82 -15.43
N PRO A 19 3.95 -8.95 -16.79
CA PRO A 19 4.62 -8.00 -17.67
C PRO A 19 3.99 -6.60 -17.58
N ILE A 20 4.82 -5.56 -17.52
CA ILE A 20 4.37 -4.15 -17.43
C ILE A 20 3.51 -3.76 -18.63
N LYS A 21 3.92 -4.21 -19.82
CA LYS A 21 3.22 -3.91 -21.08
C LYS A 21 1.75 -4.32 -21.07
N GLU A 22 1.40 -5.44 -20.43
CA GLU A 22 0.01 -5.89 -20.35
C GLU A 22 -0.85 -4.94 -19.52
N TYR A 23 -0.33 -4.41 -18.41
CA TYR A 23 -1.00 -3.36 -17.65
C TYR A 23 -1.20 -2.09 -18.47
N LEU A 24 -0.19 -1.65 -19.23
CA LEU A 24 -0.29 -0.46 -20.08
C LEU A 24 -1.30 -0.63 -21.22
N LEU A 25 -1.37 -1.82 -21.83
CA LEU A 25 -2.40 -2.14 -22.81
C LEU A 25 -3.80 -2.03 -22.21
N LYS A 26 -3.98 -2.58 -21.00
CA LYS A 26 -5.24 -2.51 -20.26
C LYS A 26 -5.59 -1.08 -19.86
N ALA A 27 -4.62 -0.33 -19.35
CA ALA A 27 -4.79 1.10 -19.02
C ALA A 27 -5.22 1.91 -20.25
N LYS A 28 -4.60 1.67 -21.41
CA LYS A 28 -4.95 2.32 -22.68
C LYS A 28 -6.37 1.96 -23.11
N GLU A 29 -6.76 0.68 -23.07
CA GLU A 29 -8.11 0.22 -23.35
C GLU A 29 -9.16 0.91 -22.48
N GLU A 30 -8.86 1.08 -21.20
CA GLU A 30 -9.74 1.75 -20.24
C GLU A 30 -9.67 3.28 -20.31
N GLY A 31 -8.81 3.85 -21.16
CA GLY A 31 -8.62 5.31 -21.28
C GLY A 31 -8.05 5.94 -20.01
N ILE A 32 -7.16 5.24 -19.33
CA ILE A 32 -6.37 5.72 -18.19
C ILE A 32 -5.18 6.50 -18.72
N SER A 33 -4.95 7.69 -18.18
CA SER A 33 -3.88 8.60 -18.64
C SER A 33 -2.60 8.55 -17.82
N HIS A 34 -2.61 7.87 -16.67
CA HIS A 34 -1.45 7.74 -15.80
C HIS A 34 -1.29 6.29 -15.34
N PHE A 35 -0.05 5.87 -15.20
CA PHE A 35 0.30 4.52 -14.79
C PHE A 35 1.46 4.60 -13.79
N ILE A 36 1.45 3.77 -12.75
CA ILE A 36 2.52 3.72 -11.76
C ILE A 36 2.72 2.28 -11.27
N LEU A 37 3.97 1.91 -11.05
CA LEU A 37 4.34 0.68 -10.34
C LEU A 37 4.95 1.03 -8.99
N THR A 38 4.84 0.11 -8.05
CA THR A 38 5.33 0.26 -6.69
C THR A 38 5.98 -1.06 -6.24
N GLU A 39 7.11 -1.39 -6.84
CA GLU A 39 7.81 -2.64 -6.57
C GLU A 39 8.29 -2.71 -5.12
N HIS A 40 8.43 -3.92 -4.60
CA HIS A 40 8.82 -4.15 -3.21
C HIS A 40 10.27 -3.77 -2.89
N LEU A 41 10.45 -3.09 -1.76
CA LEU A 41 11.73 -2.90 -1.09
C LEU A 41 11.60 -3.32 0.38
N ASP A 42 11.93 -4.56 0.69
CA ASP A 42 11.99 -5.10 2.06
C ASP A 42 13.43 -5.52 2.38
N VAL A 43 14.12 -4.75 3.20
CA VAL A 43 15.51 -5.05 3.57
C VAL A 43 15.54 -5.94 4.80
N ASN A 44 16.53 -6.85 4.86
CA ASN A 44 16.73 -7.77 5.98
C ASN A 44 15.46 -8.54 6.38
N TYR A 45 14.74 -9.04 5.39
CA TYR A 45 13.43 -9.68 5.56
C TYR A 45 13.46 -10.79 6.61
N LEU A 46 12.54 -10.74 7.57
CA LEU A 46 12.44 -11.62 8.74
C LEU A 46 13.73 -11.70 9.59
N ASP A 47 14.56 -10.65 9.59
CA ASP A 47 15.86 -10.63 10.30
C ASP A 47 16.82 -11.75 9.86
N LYS A 48 16.69 -12.24 8.61
CA LYS A 48 17.49 -13.34 8.05
C LYS A 48 18.61 -12.87 7.11
N GLY A 49 18.87 -11.56 7.05
CA GLY A 49 19.89 -10.98 6.17
C GLY A 49 19.55 -11.05 4.68
N LYS A 50 18.30 -11.41 4.32
CA LYS A 50 17.83 -11.45 2.93
C LYS A 50 17.17 -10.12 2.59
N ASP A 51 17.61 -9.50 1.52
CA ASP A 51 16.94 -8.34 0.95
C ASP A 51 15.99 -8.77 -0.18
N ILE A 52 14.81 -8.19 -0.17
CA ILE A 52 13.86 -8.21 -1.28
C ILE A 52 13.99 -6.83 -1.92
N VAL A 53 14.73 -6.76 -3.02
CA VAL A 53 15.04 -5.52 -3.74
C VAL A 53 14.95 -5.81 -5.23
N PHE A 54 14.26 -4.96 -5.95
CA PHE A 54 14.19 -5.06 -7.39
C PHE A 54 15.34 -4.31 -8.10
N ASP A 55 15.59 -4.67 -9.36
CA ASP A 55 16.60 -4.03 -10.20
C ASP A 55 16.01 -2.74 -10.79
N ILE A 56 16.13 -1.64 -10.06
CA ILE A 56 15.55 -0.34 -10.43
C ILE A 56 16.10 0.22 -11.74
N ASP A 57 17.35 -0.08 -12.09
CA ASP A 57 17.96 0.39 -13.34
C ASP A 57 17.35 -0.32 -14.55
N LYS A 58 17.11 -1.63 -14.43
CA LYS A 58 16.39 -2.38 -15.46
C LYS A 58 14.94 -1.93 -15.58
N GLU A 59 14.24 -1.79 -14.46
CA GLU A 59 12.88 -1.28 -14.46
C GLU A 59 12.80 0.09 -15.14
N ASN A 60 13.62 1.05 -14.73
CA ASN A 60 13.66 2.38 -15.32
C ASN A 60 13.94 2.36 -16.82
N LYS A 61 14.83 1.47 -17.29
CA LYS A 61 15.10 1.31 -18.72
C LYS A 61 13.84 0.83 -19.45
N GLU A 62 13.17 -0.20 -18.95
CA GLU A 62 11.93 -0.73 -19.54
C GLU A 62 10.82 0.32 -19.53
N LEU A 63 10.61 1.03 -18.40
CA LEU A 63 9.60 2.09 -18.32
C LEU A 63 9.86 3.22 -19.32
N ASN A 64 11.14 3.59 -19.56
CA ASN A 64 11.49 4.59 -20.55
C ASN A 64 11.24 4.13 -22.00
N GLU A 65 11.42 2.85 -22.28
CA GLU A 65 11.08 2.25 -23.59
C GLU A 65 9.55 2.19 -23.78
N LEU A 66 8.83 1.74 -22.76
CA LEU A 66 7.36 1.69 -22.77
C LEU A 66 6.72 3.08 -22.83
N GLN A 67 7.32 4.11 -22.23
CA GLN A 67 6.83 5.49 -22.37
C GLN A 67 6.81 5.95 -23.83
N LYS A 68 7.77 5.52 -24.67
CA LYS A 68 7.79 5.83 -26.10
C LYS A 68 6.68 5.08 -26.86
N GLU A 69 6.40 3.83 -26.46
CA GLU A 69 5.35 3.00 -27.07
C GLU A 69 3.94 3.47 -26.65
N PHE A 70 3.81 4.02 -25.44
CA PHE A 70 2.53 4.49 -24.86
C PHE A 70 2.55 6.01 -24.59
N PRO A 71 2.68 6.88 -25.62
CA PRO A 71 2.85 8.33 -25.41
C PRO A 71 1.61 9.02 -24.83
N SER A 72 0.44 8.36 -24.87
CA SER A 72 -0.81 8.88 -24.29
C SER A 72 -0.97 8.56 -22.80
N ILE A 73 -0.07 7.78 -22.20
CA ILE A 73 -0.07 7.42 -20.79
C ILE A 73 1.20 8.00 -20.15
N THR A 74 1.05 8.80 -19.13
CA THR A 74 2.18 9.24 -18.31
C THR A 74 2.59 8.10 -17.38
N ILE A 75 3.81 7.58 -17.56
CA ILE A 75 4.35 6.52 -16.71
C ILE A 75 5.10 7.15 -15.55
N LEU A 76 4.57 6.97 -14.35
CA LEU A 76 5.12 7.44 -13.08
C LEU A 76 5.91 6.31 -12.41
N ARG A 77 6.71 6.68 -11.42
CA ARG A 77 7.54 5.74 -10.65
C ARG A 77 7.17 5.77 -9.18
N GLY A 78 6.82 4.64 -8.65
CA GLY A 78 6.54 4.45 -7.22
C GLY A 78 7.43 3.37 -6.62
N ILE A 79 7.30 3.20 -5.32
CA ILE A 79 7.93 2.13 -4.57
C ILE A 79 7.06 1.76 -3.38
N GLU A 80 7.00 0.49 -3.04
CA GLU A 80 6.45 0.04 -1.76
C GLU A 80 7.60 -0.38 -0.84
N ILE A 81 7.76 0.36 0.26
CA ILE A 81 8.80 0.08 1.26
C ILE A 81 8.20 -0.64 2.47
N GLY A 82 8.78 -1.78 2.84
CA GLY A 82 8.54 -2.42 4.13
C GLY A 82 9.35 -1.75 5.23
N TYR A 83 8.69 -1.41 6.35
CA TYR A 83 9.37 -0.77 7.48
C TYR A 83 10.31 -1.73 8.20
N LYS A 84 11.57 -1.31 8.36
CA LYS A 84 12.59 -2.04 9.12
C LYS A 84 13.42 -1.06 9.96
N PRO A 85 13.12 -0.92 11.26
CA PRO A 85 13.73 0.15 12.09
C PRO A 85 15.26 0.04 12.16
N ASN A 86 15.80 -1.16 12.28
CA ASN A 86 17.25 -1.38 12.38
C ASN A 86 17.99 -1.15 11.05
N ASP A 87 17.28 -1.19 9.92
CA ASP A 87 17.83 -1.04 8.58
C ASP A 87 17.30 0.23 7.87
N ILE A 88 16.69 1.15 8.60
CA ILE A 88 16.04 2.34 8.04
C ILE A 88 17.00 3.20 7.20
N ASN A 89 18.27 3.27 7.56
CA ASN A 89 19.28 4.00 6.81
C ASN A 89 19.51 3.37 5.42
N ARG A 90 19.39 2.05 5.28
CA ARG A 90 19.53 1.35 4.00
C ARG A 90 18.38 1.72 3.08
N ILE A 91 17.14 1.70 3.61
CA ILE A 91 15.93 2.14 2.91
C ILE A 91 16.08 3.59 2.44
N GLN A 92 16.48 4.50 3.35
CA GLN A 92 16.67 5.91 3.03
C GLN A 92 17.75 6.14 1.96
N ASN A 93 18.85 5.39 2.00
CA ASN A 93 19.92 5.50 1.00
C ASN A 93 19.43 5.04 -0.38
N PHE A 94 18.62 3.97 -0.43
CA PHE A 94 18.01 3.52 -1.68
C PHE A 94 17.08 4.61 -2.26
N ILE A 95 16.18 5.16 -1.43
CA ILE A 95 15.24 6.20 -1.86
C ILE A 95 15.97 7.47 -2.33
N LYS A 96 16.98 7.93 -1.60
CA LYS A 96 17.75 9.15 -1.95
C LYS A 96 18.52 9.02 -3.26
N GLY A 97 18.87 7.81 -3.66
CA GLY A 97 19.59 7.54 -4.91
C GLY A 97 18.70 7.58 -6.16
N HIS A 98 17.37 7.63 -6.00
CA HIS A 98 16.44 7.45 -7.10
C HIS A 98 15.28 8.45 -7.03
N HIS A 99 14.60 8.64 -8.16
CA HIS A 99 13.40 9.48 -8.24
C HIS A 99 12.15 8.61 -8.11
N PHE A 100 11.24 9.01 -7.21
CA PHE A 100 9.93 8.40 -7.07
C PHE A 100 8.83 9.48 -7.05
N ASP A 101 7.71 9.21 -7.70
CA ASP A 101 6.50 10.03 -7.68
C ASP A 101 5.67 9.78 -6.42
N VAL A 102 5.71 8.54 -5.89
CA VAL A 102 5.07 8.15 -4.63
C VAL A 102 5.92 7.12 -3.89
N ILE A 103 5.91 7.22 -2.56
CA ILE A 103 6.44 6.18 -1.67
C ILE A 103 5.30 5.63 -0.84
N ASN A 104 4.94 4.39 -1.11
CA ASN A 104 4.03 3.56 -0.33
C ASN A 104 4.79 2.95 0.84
N PHE A 105 4.17 2.98 2.02
CA PHE A 105 4.79 2.55 3.27
C PHE A 105 3.99 1.44 3.92
N SER A 106 4.61 0.30 4.11
CA SER A 106 3.95 -0.95 4.47
C SER A 106 4.55 -1.61 5.70
N MET A 107 3.74 -2.42 6.37
CA MET A 107 4.15 -3.30 7.46
C MET A 107 3.88 -4.74 7.04
N HIS A 108 4.84 -5.37 6.35
CA HIS A 108 4.73 -6.77 5.91
C HIS A 108 5.14 -7.74 6.99
N GLU A 109 6.18 -7.37 7.75
CA GLU A 109 6.73 -8.19 8.82
C GLU A 109 7.28 -7.34 9.95
N SER A 110 7.38 -7.91 11.13
CA SER A 110 8.16 -7.37 12.24
C SER A 110 8.44 -8.44 13.29
N ASP A 111 9.51 -8.27 14.06
CA ASP A 111 9.87 -9.20 15.15
C ASP A 111 9.92 -10.68 14.70
N GLY A 112 10.37 -10.92 13.44
CA GLY A 112 10.41 -12.26 12.84
C GLY A 112 9.04 -12.84 12.51
N ILE A 113 7.98 -12.04 12.49
CA ILE A 113 6.61 -12.40 12.13
C ILE A 113 6.29 -11.83 10.77
N ASP A 114 6.02 -12.70 9.79
CA ASP A 114 5.42 -12.30 8.52
C ASP A 114 3.90 -12.35 8.66
N TYR A 115 3.25 -11.22 8.45
CA TYR A 115 1.80 -11.07 8.62
C TYR A 115 0.96 -11.63 7.47
N TYR A 116 1.59 -12.11 6.42
CA TYR A 116 0.90 -12.83 5.33
C TYR A 116 0.49 -14.23 5.75
N PHE A 117 1.35 -14.93 6.49
CA PHE A 117 1.16 -16.33 6.85
C PHE A 117 0.30 -16.51 8.10
N LYS A 118 -0.48 -17.60 8.13
CA LYS A 118 -1.35 -17.93 9.27
C LYS A 118 -0.59 -18.59 10.44
N GLU A 119 0.55 -19.20 10.17
CA GLU A 119 1.32 -19.96 11.13
C GLU A 119 1.69 -19.13 12.38
N PRO A 120 2.23 -17.91 12.28
CA PRO A 120 2.55 -17.10 13.45
C PRO A 120 1.33 -16.80 14.33
N PHE A 121 0.16 -16.58 13.71
CA PHE A 121 -1.09 -16.32 14.44
C PHE A 121 -1.57 -17.56 15.19
N ASN A 122 -1.45 -18.75 14.58
CA ASN A 122 -1.81 -20.03 15.20
C ASN A 122 -0.86 -20.39 16.36
N GLU A 123 0.44 -20.13 16.19
CA GLU A 123 1.47 -20.49 17.16
C GLU A 123 1.53 -19.54 18.35
N LYS A 124 1.41 -18.24 18.11
CA LYS A 124 1.62 -17.20 19.13
C LYS A 124 0.32 -16.65 19.71
N GLY A 125 -0.81 -16.95 19.06
CA GLY A 125 -2.15 -16.42 19.39
C GLY A 125 -2.46 -15.13 18.63
N ILE A 126 -3.69 -15.05 18.11
CA ILE A 126 -4.16 -13.96 17.23
C ILE A 126 -4.01 -12.60 17.91
N ASP A 127 -4.50 -12.45 19.13
CA ASP A 127 -4.46 -11.19 19.86
C ASP A 127 -3.02 -10.68 20.03
N LYS A 128 -2.11 -11.56 20.43
CA LYS A 128 -0.71 -11.19 20.64
C LYS A 128 -0.04 -10.74 19.33
N VAL A 129 -0.31 -11.42 18.22
CA VAL A 129 0.26 -11.04 16.92
C VAL A 129 -0.31 -9.72 16.44
N LEU A 130 -1.62 -9.49 16.62
CA LEU A 130 -2.24 -8.21 16.25
C LEU A 130 -1.79 -7.04 17.13
N ASP A 131 -1.58 -7.27 18.43
CA ASP A 131 -1.01 -6.26 19.32
C ASP A 131 0.41 -5.85 18.88
N ILE A 132 1.23 -6.83 18.48
CA ILE A 132 2.56 -6.55 17.89
C ILE A 132 2.40 -5.77 16.58
N TYR A 133 1.59 -6.26 15.64
CA TYR A 133 1.35 -5.63 14.35
C TYR A 133 0.99 -4.15 14.47
N PHE A 134 -0.06 -3.82 15.23
CA PHE A 134 -0.50 -2.44 15.37
C PHE A 134 0.47 -1.57 16.18
N SER A 135 1.14 -2.13 17.20
CA SER A 135 2.14 -1.38 17.95
C SER A 135 3.37 -1.03 17.09
N ARG A 136 3.84 -1.96 16.26
CA ARG A 136 4.93 -1.72 15.31
C ARG A 136 4.54 -0.76 14.20
N GLN A 137 3.31 -0.83 13.73
CA GLN A 137 2.81 0.13 12.74
C GLN A 137 2.72 1.55 13.34
N LEU A 138 2.28 1.69 14.59
CA LEU A 138 2.29 2.99 15.30
C LEU A 138 3.72 3.51 15.48
N GLU A 139 4.66 2.66 15.87
CA GLU A 139 6.08 2.99 15.96
C GLU A 139 6.61 3.47 14.61
N ALA A 140 6.31 2.73 13.54
CA ALA A 140 6.73 3.03 12.19
C ALA A 140 6.28 4.42 11.74
N VAL A 141 4.99 4.71 11.80
CA VAL A 141 4.46 6.02 11.37
C VAL A 141 4.87 7.16 12.30
N THR A 142 5.29 6.87 13.53
CA THR A 142 5.80 7.86 14.48
C THR A 142 7.24 8.25 14.15
N ASN A 143 8.08 7.27 13.85
CA ASN A 143 9.53 7.44 13.74
C ASN A 143 10.01 7.68 12.31
N TYR A 144 9.20 7.40 11.29
CA TYR A 144 9.57 7.54 9.89
C TYR A 144 8.70 8.59 9.20
N ASP A 145 9.33 9.48 8.41
CA ASP A 145 8.66 10.61 7.76
C ASP A 145 8.70 10.55 6.23
N ASP A 146 9.64 9.78 5.65
CA ASP A 146 9.87 9.79 4.21
C ASP A 146 8.99 8.79 3.46
N PHE A 147 7.69 8.97 3.57
CA PHE A 147 6.67 8.24 2.81
C PHE A 147 5.52 9.19 2.44
N ASP A 148 4.60 8.77 1.58
CA ASP A 148 3.43 9.55 1.17
C ASP A 148 2.13 8.89 1.58
N VAL A 149 2.07 7.56 1.47
CA VAL A 149 0.88 6.74 1.69
C VAL A 149 1.19 5.67 2.72
N LEU A 150 0.38 5.55 3.77
CA LEU A 150 0.36 4.35 4.63
C LEU A 150 -0.55 3.32 3.97
N CYS A 151 0.06 2.22 3.50
CA CYS A 151 -0.62 1.16 2.79
C CYS A 151 -1.34 0.21 3.76
N HIS A 152 -2.39 -0.41 3.26
CA HIS A 152 -3.12 -1.54 3.87
C HIS A 152 -2.98 -1.65 5.39
N ILE A 153 -3.43 -0.59 6.11
CA ILE A 153 -3.35 -0.47 7.58
C ILE A 153 -3.85 -1.72 8.34
N ASP A 154 -4.64 -2.53 7.69
CA ASP A 154 -5.32 -3.73 8.20
C ASP A 154 -4.79 -5.05 7.59
N TYR A 155 -3.58 -5.03 7.00
CA TYR A 155 -2.99 -6.21 6.35
C TYR A 155 -2.88 -7.43 7.29
N GLY A 156 -2.28 -7.27 8.47
CA GLY A 156 -2.20 -8.33 9.47
C GLY A 156 -3.58 -8.73 10.02
N PHE A 157 -4.50 -7.77 10.16
CA PHE A 157 -5.87 -8.05 10.58
C PHE A 157 -6.61 -8.93 9.57
N LYS A 158 -6.42 -8.73 8.26
CA LYS A 158 -6.98 -9.60 7.21
C LYS A 158 -6.58 -11.06 7.43
N THR A 159 -5.31 -11.33 7.71
CA THR A 159 -4.83 -12.70 7.94
C THR A 159 -5.44 -13.32 9.20
N ALA A 160 -5.52 -12.55 10.28
CA ALA A 160 -6.21 -12.97 11.50
C ALA A 160 -7.69 -13.27 11.27
N TYR A 161 -8.39 -12.40 10.52
CA TYR A 161 -9.81 -12.58 10.17
C TYR A 161 -10.06 -13.84 9.32
N LEU A 162 -9.12 -14.23 8.48
CA LEU A 162 -9.18 -15.48 7.71
C LEU A 162 -8.99 -16.75 8.58
N ILE A 163 -8.56 -16.59 9.83
CA ILE A 163 -8.47 -17.67 10.82
C ILE A 163 -9.72 -17.68 11.69
N ASP A 164 -10.11 -16.49 12.19
CA ASP A 164 -11.31 -16.30 13.04
C ASP A 164 -12.13 -15.13 12.51
N ASN A 165 -13.20 -15.43 11.80
CA ASN A 165 -14.07 -14.44 11.18
C ASN A 165 -15.05 -13.74 12.16
N SER A 166 -14.99 -14.08 13.45
CA SER A 166 -15.69 -13.36 14.50
C SER A 166 -14.96 -12.11 14.99
N LEU A 167 -13.71 -11.92 14.57
CA LEU A 167 -12.91 -10.78 14.98
C LEU A 167 -13.52 -9.46 14.51
N SER A 168 -13.43 -8.46 15.39
CA SER A 168 -13.82 -7.09 15.07
C SER A 168 -12.63 -6.15 15.23
N ILE A 169 -12.37 -5.33 14.20
CA ILE A 169 -11.31 -4.33 14.20
C ILE A 169 -11.51 -3.26 15.28
N ASN A 170 -12.75 -3.07 15.76
CA ASN A 170 -13.11 -2.11 16.79
C ASN A 170 -12.32 -2.32 18.09
N LYS A 171 -11.90 -3.56 18.37
CA LYS A 171 -11.03 -3.90 19.51
C LYS A 171 -9.74 -3.07 19.51
N TYR A 172 -9.26 -2.69 18.33
CA TYR A 172 -8.01 -1.98 18.12
C TYR A 172 -8.20 -0.48 17.87
N GLU A 173 -9.41 0.09 18.12
CA GLU A 173 -9.74 1.51 17.85
C GLU A 173 -8.73 2.49 18.45
N LYS A 174 -8.24 2.23 19.67
CA LYS A 174 -7.30 3.12 20.34
C LYS A 174 -6.00 3.27 19.56
N VAL A 175 -5.36 2.17 19.18
CA VAL A 175 -4.09 2.19 18.43
C VAL A 175 -4.30 2.64 17.00
N LEU A 176 -5.37 2.23 16.33
CA LEU A 176 -5.75 2.71 14.99
C LEU A 176 -5.95 4.23 14.99
N SER A 177 -6.62 4.77 16.01
CA SER A 177 -6.79 6.22 16.16
C SER A 177 -5.46 6.96 16.31
N GLN A 178 -4.49 6.37 17.02
CA GLN A 178 -3.15 6.95 17.16
C GLN A 178 -2.38 6.92 15.82
N ILE A 179 -2.42 5.79 15.10
CA ILE A 179 -1.80 5.66 13.78
C ILE A 179 -2.39 6.69 12.81
N MET A 180 -3.73 6.72 12.69
CA MET A 180 -4.41 7.62 11.76
C MET A 180 -4.17 9.10 12.09
N LYS A 181 -4.20 9.49 13.37
CA LYS A 181 -3.87 10.86 13.80
C LYS A 181 -2.44 11.24 13.44
N THR A 182 -1.49 10.30 13.60
CA THR A 182 -0.08 10.53 13.25
C THR A 182 0.09 10.72 11.74
N VAL A 183 -0.55 9.88 10.93
CA VAL A 183 -0.58 10.00 9.45
C VAL A 183 -1.14 11.35 9.03
N ILE A 184 -2.29 11.76 9.59
CA ILE A 184 -2.93 13.05 9.31
C ILE A 184 -2.02 14.22 9.73
N LYS A 185 -1.46 14.18 10.94
CA LYS A 185 -0.57 15.23 11.46
C LYS A 185 0.68 15.41 10.59
N LYS A 186 1.22 14.33 10.03
CA LYS A 186 2.37 14.34 9.12
C LYS A 186 1.99 14.70 7.67
N ASN A 187 0.73 15.05 7.42
CA ASN A 187 0.20 15.34 6.07
C ASN A 187 0.34 14.19 5.09
N LYS A 188 0.35 12.95 5.59
CA LYS A 188 0.34 11.71 4.81
C LYS A 188 -1.10 11.24 4.61
N VAL A 189 -1.31 10.23 3.78
CA VAL A 189 -2.64 9.69 3.52
C VAL A 189 -2.72 8.19 3.82
N LEU A 190 -3.94 7.70 4.04
CA LEU A 190 -4.19 6.26 4.06
C LEU A 190 -4.45 5.73 2.65
N GLU A 191 -4.17 4.47 2.47
CA GLU A 191 -4.64 3.69 1.34
C GLU A 191 -5.92 2.94 1.69
N LEU A 192 -6.88 2.88 0.76
CA LEU A 192 -7.87 1.81 0.69
C LEU A 192 -7.36 0.77 -0.30
N ASN A 193 -6.82 -0.33 0.23
CA ASN A 193 -6.29 -1.44 -0.57
C ASN A 193 -7.39 -2.45 -0.84
N THR A 194 -7.86 -2.52 -2.09
CA THR A 194 -9.01 -3.36 -2.44
C THR A 194 -8.72 -4.85 -2.31
N LYS A 195 -7.46 -5.30 -2.51
CA LYS A 195 -7.04 -6.69 -2.31
C LYS A 195 -7.27 -7.13 -0.86
N VAL A 196 -6.96 -6.27 0.11
CA VAL A 196 -7.21 -6.56 1.53
C VAL A 196 -8.70 -6.52 1.85
N GLN A 197 -9.41 -5.49 1.36
CA GLN A 197 -10.82 -5.28 1.66
C GLN A 197 -11.74 -6.38 1.09
N GLU A 198 -11.34 -7.07 0.04
CA GLU A 198 -12.12 -8.19 -0.52
C GLU A 198 -12.22 -9.40 0.42
N PHE A 199 -11.29 -9.56 1.34
CA PHE A 199 -11.30 -10.62 2.35
C PHE A 199 -12.03 -10.24 3.64
N LEU A 200 -12.43 -8.98 3.78
CA LEU A 200 -13.03 -8.43 4.99
C LEU A 200 -14.51 -8.05 4.73
N PRO A 201 -15.36 -8.09 5.75
CA PRO A 201 -16.75 -7.65 5.60
C PRO A 201 -16.79 -6.14 5.28
N LEU A 202 -17.82 -5.71 4.55
CA LEU A 202 -17.97 -4.31 4.15
C LEU A 202 -18.07 -3.36 5.35
N GLU A 203 -18.60 -3.83 6.47
CA GLU A 203 -18.68 -3.11 7.74
C GLU A 203 -17.30 -2.76 8.29
N HIS A 204 -16.30 -3.61 8.05
CA HIS A 204 -14.91 -3.32 8.39
C HIS A 204 -14.40 -2.10 7.61
N THR A 205 -14.58 -2.11 6.29
CA THR A 205 -14.19 -0.96 5.44
C THR A 205 -14.92 0.31 5.87
N ARG A 206 -16.24 0.22 6.13
CA ARG A 206 -17.05 1.35 6.62
C ARG A 206 -16.52 1.88 7.94
N TYR A 207 -16.14 0.99 8.85
CA TYR A 207 -15.58 1.38 10.14
C TYR A 207 -14.26 2.16 9.97
N ILE A 208 -13.32 1.66 9.17
CA ILE A 208 -12.02 2.31 8.91
C ILE A 208 -12.22 3.70 8.28
N LEU A 209 -13.06 3.81 7.24
CA LEU A 209 -13.33 5.09 6.58
C LEU A 209 -13.99 6.10 7.53
N ASN A 210 -14.97 5.65 8.33
CA ASN A 210 -15.66 6.49 9.31
C ASN A 210 -14.71 6.97 10.41
N LEU A 211 -13.89 6.08 10.96
CA LEU A 211 -12.90 6.43 11.99
C LEU A 211 -11.91 7.45 11.44
N TYR A 212 -11.33 7.18 10.26
CA TYR A 212 -10.40 8.08 9.61
C TYR A 212 -11.00 9.48 9.38
N LYS A 213 -12.24 9.53 8.87
CA LYS A 213 -12.98 10.79 8.68
C LYS A 213 -13.23 11.53 9.99
N LYS A 214 -13.69 10.84 11.04
CA LYS A 214 -13.93 11.42 12.37
C LYS A 214 -12.66 12.01 12.99
N LEU A 215 -11.50 11.45 12.71
CA LEU A 215 -10.22 11.92 13.20
C LEU A 215 -9.65 13.11 12.38
N GLY A 216 -10.36 13.56 11.35
CA GLY A 216 -9.96 14.68 10.51
C GLY A 216 -9.30 14.30 9.19
N GLY A 217 -9.29 13.01 8.82
CA GLY A 217 -8.85 12.54 7.51
C GLY A 217 -9.67 13.16 6.39
N GLN A 218 -9.01 13.62 5.35
CA GLN A 218 -9.65 14.27 4.20
C GLN A 218 -9.30 13.59 2.89
N TYR A 219 -8.13 12.99 2.80
CA TYR A 219 -7.52 12.47 1.58
C TYR A 219 -7.18 11.00 1.73
N ILE A 220 -7.42 10.23 0.68
CA ILE A 220 -7.17 8.79 0.66
C ILE A 220 -6.75 8.36 -0.75
N THR A 221 -5.87 7.37 -0.87
CA THR A 221 -5.63 6.67 -2.14
C THR A 221 -6.52 5.44 -2.23
N ILE A 222 -6.74 4.95 -3.44
CA ILE A 222 -7.32 3.64 -3.70
C ILE A 222 -6.39 2.86 -4.61
N SER A 223 -6.21 1.58 -4.32
CA SER A 223 -5.31 0.71 -5.08
C SER A 223 -5.75 -0.73 -5.04
N SER A 224 -5.30 -1.52 -6.00
CA SER A 224 -5.64 -2.94 -6.09
C SER A 224 -4.54 -3.85 -5.56
N ASP A 225 -3.33 -3.35 -5.39
CA ASP A 225 -2.16 -4.16 -5.04
C ASP A 225 -2.05 -5.38 -5.97
N ALA A 226 -2.20 -5.06 -7.28
CA ALA A 226 -2.27 -6.09 -8.31
C ALA A 226 -0.90 -6.69 -8.58
N HIS A 227 -0.83 -8.03 -8.57
CA HIS A 227 0.33 -8.83 -8.97
C HIS A 227 0.05 -9.60 -10.27
N LYS A 228 -1.16 -9.43 -10.82
CA LYS A 228 -1.63 -10.06 -12.09
C LYS A 228 -2.64 -9.14 -12.76
N ILE A 229 -2.68 -9.19 -14.09
CA ILE A 229 -3.54 -8.32 -14.90
C ILE A 229 -5.03 -8.42 -14.53
N ASN A 230 -5.52 -9.60 -14.14
CA ASN A 230 -6.91 -9.78 -13.74
C ASN A 230 -7.26 -9.11 -12.40
N ARG A 231 -6.28 -8.60 -11.68
CA ARG A 231 -6.45 -7.82 -10.43
C ARG A 231 -6.32 -6.31 -10.64
N TYR A 232 -5.90 -5.89 -11.83
CA TYR A 232 -5.74 -4.48 -12.16
C TYR A 232 -7.04 -3.70 -11.91
N ARG A 233 -6.98 -2.70 -11.03
CA ARG A 233 -8.10 -1.89 -10.56
C ARG A 233 -9.31 -2.70 -10.06
N SER A 234 -9.05 -3.90 -9.52
CA SER A 234 -10.11 -4.78 -8.99
C SER A 234 -10.94 -4.06 -7.94
N SER A 235 -12.27 -4.18 -8.04
CA SER A 235 -13.26 -3.64 -7.09
C SER A 235 -13.25 -2.11 -6.90
N PHE A 236 -12.63 -1.34 -7.79
CA PHE A 236 -12.69 0.13 -7.75
C PHE A 236 -14.12 0.65 -7.86
N ASP A 237 -14.96 0.02 -8.69
CA ASP A 237 -16.38 0.33 -8.85
C ASP A 237 -17.17 0.18 -7.55
N LYS A 238 -16.78 -0.76 -6.70
CA LYS A 238 -17.39 -1.00 -5.38
C LYS A 238 -16.93 0.03 -4.34
N TYR A 239 -15.62 0.31 -4.26
CA TYR A 239 -15.07 1.08 -3.15
C TYR A 239 -14.96 2.59 -3.41
N ILE A 240 -14.88 3.05 -4.66
CA ILE A 240 -14.88 4.49 -4.99
C ILE A 240 -16.16 5.19 -4.51
N PRO A 241 -17.39 4.65 -4.78
CA PRO A 241 -18.61 5.25 -4.24
C PRO A 241 -18.61 5.29 -2.70
N LEU A 242 -18.10 4.24 -2.06
CA LEU A 242 -18.02 4.16 -0.59
C LEU A 242 -17.10 5.24 -0.02
N ILE A 243 -15.91 5.45 -0.59
CA ILE A 243 -14.99 6.53 -0.19
C ILE A 243 -15.70 7.89 -0.27
N LYS A 244 -16.44 8.14 -1.37
CA LYS A 244 -17.19 9.38 -1.58
C LYS A 244 -18.33 9.57 -0.58
N GLU A 245 -19.02 8.47 -0.18
CA GLU A 245 -20.07 8.46 0.84
C GLU A 245 -19.57 9.08 2.16
N TYR A 246 -18.32 8.79 2.55
CA TYR A 246 -17.69 9.38 3.74
C TYR A 246 -17.10 10.78 3.51
N GLY A 247 -17.28 11.38 2.33
CA GLY A 247 -16.76 12.72 2.00
C GLY A 247 -15.24 12.78 2.02
N LEU A 248 -14.57 11.67 1.72
CA LEU A 248 -13.12 11.60 1.52
C LEU A 248 -12.80 11.92 0.06
N LYS A 249 -11.68 12.61 -0.15
CA LYS A 249 -11.20 12.98 -1.49
C LYS A 249 -10.15 11.98 -1.94
N LEU A 250 -10.38 11.38 -3.12
CA LEU A 250 -9.37 10.53 -3.76
C LEU A 250 -8.22 11.37 -4.27
N VAL A 251 -7.01 10.94 -3.99
CA VAL A 251 -5.79 11.64 -4.35
C VAL A 251 -4.80 10.73 -5.05
N TYR A 252 -3.86 11.36 -5.76
CA TYR A 252 -2.70 10.73 -6.40
C TYR A 252 -1.46 11.59 -6.20
N PHE A 253 -0.30 11.02 -6.52
CA PHE A 253 0.98 11.69 -6.33
C PHE A 253 1.75 11.79 -7.65
N ILE A 254 2.41 12.93 -7.84
CA ILE A 254 3.43 13.19 -8.87
C ILE A 254 4.53 14.00 -8.18
N ASP A 255 5.79 13.64 -8.37
CA ASP A 255 6.92 14.26 -7.67
C ASP A 255 6.72 14.38 -6.15
N ARG A 256 6.14 13.36 -5.52
CA ARG A 256 5.80 13.33 -4.10
C ARG A 256 4.76 14.40 -3.68
N LYS A 257 4.14 15.06 -4.64
CA LYS A 257 3.11 16.08 -4.40
C LYS A 257 1.73 15.48 -4.58
N ARG A 258 0.90 15.65 -3.55
CA ARG A 258 -0.48 15.20 -3.56
C ARG A 258 -1.34 16.06 -4.49
N ASN A 259 -2.07 15.40 -5.38
CA ASN A 259 -3.07 15.98 -6.28
C ASN A 259 -4.44 15.32 -6.01
N ILE A 260 -5.53 16.00 -6.36
CA ILE A 260 -6.90 15.49 -6.16
C ILE A 260 -7.45 15.02 -7.51
N PHE A 261 -8.08 13.85 -7.53
CA PHE A 261 -8.88 13.42 -8.67
C PHE A 261 -10.16 14.30 -8.75
N GLU A 262 -10.30 15.01 -9.85
CA GLU A 262 -11.49 15.82 -10.17
C GLU A 262 -12.60 14.99 -10.84
#